data_5434ebfce3a30f6352f390a11e15c649
#
_entry.id   5434ebfce3a30f6352f390a11e15c649
#
_cell.length_a   1.000
_cell.length_b   1.000
_cell.length_c   1.000
_cell.angle_alpha   90.00
_cell.angle_beta   90.00
_cell.angle_gamma   90.00
#
_symmetry.space_group_name_H-M   'P 1'
#
loop_
_entity.id
_entity.type
_entity.pdbx_description
1 polymer ?
#
loop_
_entity_poly.entity_id
_entity_poly.type
_entity_poly.pdbx_seq_one_letter_code
_entity_poly.pdbx_strand_id
1 'polypeptide(L)'
;MGERLRVLFRGWVGVPHSYAMVNCFQLVNLYKKYNDQMDIYVEEMPYFQEHWNNAKKLVYTREYNDIITSLKEWRGEIVDVVYSITYPYNMTDVKLRNEEGKEVPKCVFYTSEFAALDVNYFKFDKLTGMLNDEYIRNYISDNRNLYMTAPSVWSYMGMKRYGLEDGRNRIITHGVDPEFFKLYKDKLTRERTRGFYKVGKDDILLMNIGAMTQNKGILLILEALNCIVNKMGKMNYKLMLKGMGDLYQTKTFLELYMEEMVKKGIIMRNEMNNLLENHIIFTDKTLSYGKINDLYNAADMYVSPYLAEGFNMTTLEALSASLPVLVPRTGSTKEYIEDIYSNGGKEFITYVKSVEVQVTASGFKQNHINVDDLTNTLVERESYIHSMKDDRYVYNEVKDMYIREKYSWSKVAELLYDYLKEIKYSCN
;
A
#
# COMPACT_ATOMS: atom_id res chain seq x y z
N MET A 1 -27.90 2.33 27.16
CA MET A 1 -27.05 2.04 25.98
C MET A 1 -26.92 3.34 25.23
N GLY A 2 -25.70 3.78 24.89
CA GLY A 2 -25.49 4.96 24.05
C GLY A 2 -26.02 4.70 22.62
N GLU A 3 -26.34 5.77 21.90
CA GLU A 3 -26.77 5.69 20.50
C GLU A 3 -25.65 5.08 19.65
N ARG A 4 -26.00 4.07 18.81
CA ARG A 4 -25.04 3.39 17.93
C ARG A 4 -24.64 4.33 16.79
N LEU A 5 -23.36 4.29 16.38
CA LEU A 5 -22.88 5.01 15.21
C LEU A 5 -23.28 4.24 13.94
N ARG A 6 -24.08 4.86 13.05
CA ARG A 6 -24.52 4.27 11.79
C ARG A 6 -23.69 4.81 10.63
N VAL A 7 -22.94 3.96 9.98
CA VAL A 7 -22.02 4.39 8.89
C VAL A 7 -22.27 3.61 7.61
N LEU A 8 -22.40 4.33 6.51
CA LEU A 8 -22.42 3.77 5.16
C LEU A 8 -20.99 3.77 4.59
N PHE A 9 -20.44 2.58 4.38
CA PHE A 9 -19.18 2.37 3.67
C PHE A 9 -19.43 2.15 2.18
N ARG A 10 -18.91 3.04 1.34
CA ARG A 10 -19.01 2.97 -0.12
C ARG A 10 -17.62 2.72 -0.69
N GLY A 11 -17.39 1.53 -1.27
CA GLY A 11 -16.05 1.17 -1.73
C GLY A 11 -16.00 -0.14 -2.49
N TRP A 12 -14.82 -0.50 -2.94
CA TRP A 12 -14.58 -1.76 -3.61
C TRP A 12 -14.39 -2.88 -2.59
N VAL A 13 -14.85 -4.08 -2.95
CA VAL A 13 -14.70 -5.30 -2.15
C VAL A 13 -14.22 -6.44 -3.05
N GLY A 14 -13.24 -7.21 -2.59
CA GLY A 14 -12.83 -8.46 -3.22
C GLY A 14 -11.91 -8.37 -4.42
N VAL A 15 -11.77 -7.24 -5.11
CA VAL A 15 -10.77 -7.08 -6.17
C VAL A 15 -9.36 -6.93 -5.53
N PRO A 16 -8.29 -7.53 -6.10
CA PRO A 16 -6.95 -7.47 -5.52
C PRO A 16 -6.26 -6.11 -5.75
N HIS A 17 -6.98 -5.03 -5.48
CA HIS A 17 -6.54 -3.64 -5.51
C HIS A 17 -6.36 -3.10 -4.09
N SER A 18 -5.38 -2.24 -3.86
CA SER A 18 -5.09 -1.69 -2.54
C SER A 18 -6.31 -1.06 -1.85
N TYR A 19 -7.15 -0.33 -2.59
CA TYR A 19 -8.35 0.30 -2.03
C TYR A 19 -9.37 -0.74 -1.53
N ALA A 20 -9.59 -1.82 -2.27
CA ALA A 20 -10.46 -2.90 -1.82
C ALA A 20 -9.87 -3.61 -0.59
N MET A 21 -8.54 -3.84 -0.58
CA MET A 21 -7.84 -4.42 0.58
C MET A 21 -8.00 -3.54 1.82
N VAL A 22 -7.73 -2.23 1.70
CA VAL A 22 -7.88 -1.27 2.80
C VAL A 22 -9.32 -1.24 3.31
N ASN A 23 -10.32 -1.15 2.39
CA ASN A 23 -11.72 -1.18 2.74
C ASN A 23 -12.10 -2.45 3.52
N CYS A 24 -11.72 -3.62 3.02
CA CYS A 24 -12.02 -4.89 3.67
C CYS A 24 -11.35 -5.03 5.04
N PHE A 25 -10.07 -4.65 5.17
CA PHE A 25 -9.40 -4.71 6.47
C PHE A 25 -10.00 -3.73 7.49
N GLN A 26 -10.37 -2.53 7.06
CA GLN A 26 -11.07 -1.57 7.92
C GLN A 26 -12.43 -2.13 8.36
N LEU A 27 -13.26 -2.60 7.42
CA LEU A 27 -14.59 -3.16 7.71
C LEU A 27 -14.52 -4.34 8.69
N VAL A 28 -13.65 -5.31 8.45
CA VAL A 28 -13.50 -6.49 9.31
C VAL A 28 -13.06 -6.09 10.72
N ASN A 29 -12.09 -5.19 10.85
CA ASN A 29 -11.59 -4.80 12.16
C ASN A 29 -12.53 -3.86 12.91
N LEU A 30 -13.28 -3.00 12.21
CA LEU A 30 -14.38 -2.24 12.81
C LEU A 30 -15.49 -3.18 13.33
N TYR A 31 -15.89 -4.16 12.54
CA TYR A 31 -16.88 -5.16 12.96
C TYR A 31 -16.41 -5.94 14.19
N LYS A 32 -15.17 -6.47 14.16
CA LYS A 32 -14.60 -7.23 15.30
C LYS A 32 -14.58 -6.42 16.59
N LYS A 33 -14.32 -5.13 16.51
CA LYS A 33 -14.07 -4.29 17.69
C LYS A 33 -15.29 -3.51 18.15
N TYR A 34 -16.22 -3.15 17.26
CA TYR A 34 -17.29 -2.18 17.51
C TYR A 34 -18.68 -2.64 17.06
N ASN A 35 -18.91 -3.93 16.78
CA ASN A 35 -20.21 -4.41 16.32
C ASN A 35 -21.37 -4.19 17.31
N ASP A 36 -21.07 -3.94 18.60
CA ASP A 36 -22.02 -3.56 19.64
C ASP A 36 -22.28 -2.05 19.73
N GLN A 37 -21.41 -1.22 19.15
CA GLN A 37 -21.45 0.25 19.19
C GLN A 37 -21.70 0.89 17.83
N MET A 38 -21.62 0.12 16.75
CA MET A 38 -21.69 0.60 15.38
C MET A 38 -22.60 -0.28 14.52
N ASP A 39 -23.41 0.35 13.66
CA ASP A 39 -24.10 -0.32 12.56
C ASP A 39 -23.35 0.01 11.25
N ILE A 40 -22.84 -1.04 10.62
CA ILE A 40 -22.06 -0.95 9.37
C ILE A 40 -22.96 -1.34 8.21
N TYR A 41 -23.18 -0.40 7.31
CA TYR A 41 -23.84 -0.62 6.02
C TYR A 41 -22.80 -0.53 4.91
N VAL A 42 -22.93 -1.38 3.88
CA VAL A 42 -21.98 -1.42 2.77
C VAL A 42 -22.68 -1.23 1.43
N GLU A 43 -22.02 -0.50 0.54
CA GLU A 43 -22.43 -0.38 -0.86
C GLU A 43 -21.19 -0.60 -1.73
N GLU A 44 -21.20 -1.69 -2.52
CA GLU A 44 -20.10 -1.94 -3.44
C GLU A 44 -20.19 -0.98 -4.63
N MET A 45 -19.10 -0.25 -4.86
CA MET A 45 -19.01 0.73 -5.94
C MET A 45 -18.45 0.11 -7.22
N PRO A 46 -18.88 0.57 -8.41
CA PRO A 46 -18.29 0.11 -9.67
C PRO A 46 -16.76 0.28 -9.68
N TYR A 47 -16.05 -0.70 -10.22
CA TYR A 47 -14.59 -0.64 -10.34
C TYR A 47 -14.17 0.43 -11.36
N PHE A 48 -13.02 1.03 -11.12
CA PHE A 48 -12.46 2.06 -12.01
C PHE A 48 -12.23 1.56 -13.44
N GLN A 49 -11.80 0.30 -13.58
CA GLN A 49 -11.61 -0.34 -14.87
C GLN A 49 -12.62 -1.49 -15.03
N GLU A 50 -13.33 -1.52 -16.13
CA GLU A 50 -14.36 -2.53 -16.39
C GLU A 50 -13.83 -3.96 -16.33
N HIS A 51 -12.63 -4.20 -16.87
CA HIS A 51 -12.01 -5.53 -16.88
C HIS A 51 -11.71 -6.08 -15.48
N TRP A 52 -11.65 -5.25 -14.43
CA TRP A 52 -11.46 -5.70 -13.04
C TRP A 52 -12.65 -6.53 -12.51
N ASN A 53 -13.80 -6.44 -13.14
CA ASN A 53 -14.94 -7.32 -12.84
C ASN A 53 -14.60 -8.81 -13.05
N ASN A 54 -13.64 -9.10 -13.93
CA ASN A 54 -13.18 -10.45 -14.25
C ASN A 54 -11.95 -10.87 -13.43
N ALA A 55 -11.39 -9.99 -12.61
CA ALA A 55 -10.23 -10.31 -11.78
C ALA A 55 -10.60 -11.37 -10.73
N LYS A 56 -9.62 -12.24 -10.41
CA LYS A 56 -9.79 -13.20 -9.33
C LYS A 56 -10.01 -12.46 -8.01
N LYS A 57 -11.04 -12.87 -7.28
CA LYS A 57 -11.33 -12.33 -5.95
C LYS A 57 -10.17 -12.61 -5.00
N LEU A 58 -9.92 -11.67 -4.08
CA LEU A 58 -8.99 -11.89 -2.97
C LEU A 58 -9.47 -13.05 -2.10
N VAL A 59 -8.54 -13.90 -1.72
CA VAL A 59 -8.81 -15.04 -0.83
C VAL A 59 -8.38 -14.64 0.57
N TYR A 60 -9.32 -14.16 1.36
CA TYR A 60 -9.15 -13.94 2.79
C TYR A 60 -9.26 -15.26 3.57
N THR A 61 -9.00 -15.24 4.87
CA THR A 61 -9.35 -16.35 5.75
C THR A 61 -10.86 -16.57 5.79
N ARG A 62 -11.30 -17.75 6.23
CA ARG A 62 -12.73 -18.04 6.39
C ARG A 62 -13.41 -17.00 7.29
N GLU A 63 -12.79 -16.66 8.43
CA GLU A 63 -13.31 -15.67 9.36
C GLU A 63 -13.54 -14.31 8.70
N TYR A 64 -12.58 -13.82 7.92
CA TYR A 64 -12.71 -12.54 7.20
C TYR A 64 -13.84 -12.58 6.17
N ASN A 65 -13.93 -13.67 5.40
CA ASN A 65 -15.00 -13.84 4.42
C ASN A 65 -16.38 -13.91 5.09
N ASP A 66 -16.50 -14.65 6.20
CA ASP A 66 -17.75 -14.77 6.96
C ASP A 66 -18.22 -13.40 7.48
N ILE A 67 -17.30 -12.57 8.00
CA ILE A 67 -17.61 -11.21 8.43
C ILE A 67 -18.05 -10.35 7.25
N ILE A 68 -17.26 -10.29 6.16
CA ILE A 68 -17.56 -9.45 4.99
C ILE A 68 -18.93 -9.82 4.42
N THR A 69 -19.27 -11.11 4.32
CA THR A 69 -20.56 -11.56 3.79
C THR A 69 -21.72 -11.33 4.76
N SER A 70 -21.45 -11.15 6.06
CA SER A 70 -22.47 -10.84 7.07
C SER A 70 -22.80 -9.35 7.19
N LEU A 71 -22.00 -8.46 6.59
CA LEU A 71 -22.24 -7.02 6.61
C LEU A 71 -23.54 -6.69 5.86
N LYS A 72 -24.27 -5.71 6.38
CA LYS A 72 -25.56 -5.31 5.82
C LYS A 72 -25.37 -4.51 4.54
N GLU A 73 -25.93 -4.97 3.43
CA GLU A 73 -26.05 -4.15 2.22
C GLU A 73 -26.95 -2.95 2.53
N TRP A 74 -26.54 -1.75 2.12
CA TRP A 74 -27.35 -0.54 2.32
C TRP A 74 -28.54 -0.52 1.37
N ARG A 75 -29.75 -0.32 1.91
CA ARG A 75 -31.01 -0.28 1.18
C ARG A 75 -31.81 1.00 1.42
N GLY A 76 -31.13 2.07 1.85
CA GLY A 76 -31.76 3.35 2.14
C GLY A 76 -31.91 3.64 3.64
N GLU A 77 -31.24 2.86 4.49
CA GLU A 77 -31.25 3.11 5.94
C GLU A 77 -30.66 4.48 6.24
N ILE A 78 -31.18 5.10 7.31
CA ILE A 78 -30.66 6.37 7.83
C ILE A 78 -29.28 6.12 8.44
N VAL A 79 -28.30 6.94 8.04
CA VAL A 79 -26.92 6.86 8.50
C VAL A 79 -26.45 8.20 9.09
N ASP A 80 -25.43 8.16 9.92
CA ASP A 80 -24.86 9.34 10.57
C ASP A 80 -23.66 9.89 9.80
N VAL A 81 -22.93 9.01 9.10
CA VAL A 81 -21.74 9.37 8.30
C VAL A 81 -21.67 8.48 7.05
N VAL A 82 -21.27 9.04 5.92
CA VAL A 82 -20.86 8.29 4.72
C VAL A 82 -19.34 8.25 4.65
N TYR A 83 -18.75 7.05 4.59
CA TYR A 83 -17.32 6.87 4.34
C TYR A 83 -17.09 6.28 2.97
N SER A 84 -16.31 6.95 2.13
CA SER A 84 -16.10 6.56 0.73
C SER A 84 -14.63 6.25 0.45
N ILE A 85 -14.36 5.06 -0.10
CA ILE A 85 -13.04 4.61 -0.50
C ILE A 85 -13.08 4.08 -1.94
N THR A 86 -12.98 4.99 -2.90
CA THR A 86 -13.07 4.74 -4.35
C THR A 86 -12.05 5.60 -5.09
N TYR A 87 -11.82 5.29 -6.35
CA TYR A 87 -11.09 6.14 -7.28
C TYR A 87 -11.88 6.26 -8.60
N PRO A 88 -12.02 7.45 -9.21
CA PRO A 88 -11.63 8.78 -8.69
C PRO A 88 -12.35 9.14 -7.37
N TYR A 89 -11.79 10.12 -6.63
CA TYR A 89 -12.37 10.56 -5.35
C TYR A 89 -13.68 11.29 -5.60
N ASN A 90 -14.82 10.64 -5.32
CA ASN A 90 -16.12 11.25 -5.56
C ASN A 90 -16.46 12.21 -4.42
N MET A 91 -16.50 13.52 -4.74
CA MET A 91 -16.73 14.58 -3.78
C MET A 91 -18.23 14.86 -3.54
N THR A 92 -19.08 14.49 -4.48
CA THR A 92 -20.49 14.96 -4.53
C THR A 92 -21.55 13.89 -4.42
N ASP A 93 -21.19 12.62 -4.60
CA ASP A 93 -22.19 11.55 -4.65
C ASP A 93 -23.13 11.56 -3.44
N VAL A 94 -24.25 11.10 -3.47
CA VAL A 94 -25.28 10.90 -2.44
C VAL A 94 -25.38 12.00 -1.35
N LYS A 95 -26.33 12.89 -1.52
CA LYS A 95 -26.80 13.79 -0.44
C LYS A 95 -27.85 13.07 0.39
N LEU A 96 -27.43 12.40 1.44
CA LEU A 96 -28.34 11.77 2.41
C LEU A 96 -28.73 12.77 3.50
N ARG A 97 -29.89 12.54 4.11
CA ARG A 97 -30.37 13.32 5.24
C ARG A 97 -30.54 12.39 6.44
N ASN A 98 -30.15 12.90 7.62
CA ASN A 98 -30.39 12.21 8.88
C ASN A 98 -31.85 12.35 9.34
N GLU A 99 -32.19 11.82 10.52
CA GLU A 99 -33.54 11.90 11.11
C GLU A 99 -34.03 13.33 11.33
N GLU A 100 -33.12 14.28 11.53
CA GLU A 100 -33.41 15.71 11.71
C GLU A 100 -33.54 16.46 10.38
N GLY A 101 -33.41 15.76 9.25
CA GLY A 101 -33.42 16.37 7.91
C GLY A 101 -32.13 17.13 7.53
N LYS A 102 -31.08 17.10 8.37
CA LYS A 102 -29.77 17.67 8.08
C LYS A 102 -28.99 16.79 7.07
N GLU A 103 -28.14 17.41 6.27
CA GLU A 103 -27.27 16.68 5.34
C GLU A 103 -26.24 15.84 6.13
N VAL A 104 -26.16 14.54 5.78
CA VAL A 104 -25.21 13.60 6.40
C VAL A 104 -23.80 13.95 5.96
N PRO A 105 -22.85 14.08 6.90
CA PRO A 105 -21.46 14.36 6.58
C PRO A 105 -20.81 13.20 5.80
N LYS A 106 -19.90 13.57 4.91
CA LYS A 106 -19.16 12.65 4.06
C LYS A 106 -17.68 12.70 4.36
N CYS A 107 -17.08 11.54 4.59
CA CYS A 107 -15.64 11.35 4.74
C CYS A 107 -15.11 10.59 3.53
N VAL A 108 -14.16 11.18 2.79
CA VAL A 108 -13.57 10.58 1.59
C VAL A 108 -12.13 10.16 1.89
N PHE A 109 -11.85 8.87 1.74
CA PHE A 109 -10.47 8.39 1.73
C PHE A 109 -9.80 8.80 0.42
N TYR A 110 -8.57 9.27 0.52
CA TYR A 110 -7.72 9.54 -0.62
C TYR A 110 -6.27 9.14 -0.36
N THR A 111 -5.52 8.93 -1.41
CA THR A 111 -4.07 8.79 -1.36
C THR A 111 -3.42 9.62 -2.45
N SER A 112 -2.27 10.21 -2.16
CA SER A 112 -1.47 10.95 -3.12
C SER A 112 -0.09 10.31 -3.23
N GLU A 113 0.17 9.65 -4.36
CA GLU A 113 1.47 9.03 -4.59
C GLU A 113 2.59 10.07 -4.72
N PHE A 114 2.28 11.25 -5.26
CA PHE A 114 3.25 12.31 -5.58
C PHE A 114 3.21 13.52 -4.62
N ALA A 115 2.65 13.38 -3.42
CA ALA A 115 2.43 14.45 -2.44
C ALA A 115 1.64 15.65 -3.00
N ALA A 116 0.98 15.49 -4.13
CA ALA A 116 0.10 16.46 -4.77
C ALA A 116 -1.01 15.72 -5.52
N LEU A 117 -2.17 16.32 -5.61
CA LEU A 117 -3.28 15.87 -6.44
C LEU A 117 -3.60 16.97 -7.46
N ASP A 118 -3.99 16.59 -8.67
CA ASP A 118 -4.56 17.51 -9.65
C ASP A 118 -6.05 17.21 -9.83
N VAL A 119 -6.71 17.97 -10.70
CA VAL A 119 -8.15 17.89 -10.93
C VAL A 119 -8.61 16.51 -11.40
N ASN A 120 -7.74 15.72 -12.05
CA ASN A 120 -8.09 14.40 -12.60
C ASN A 120 -8.31 13.33 -11.52
N TYR A 121 -7.88 13.58 -10.29
CA TYR A 121 -8.12 12.68 -9.16
C TYR A 121 -9.55 12.78 -8.61
N PHE A 122 -10.30 13.82 -8.98
CA PHE A 122 -11.61 14.12 -8.40
C PHE A 122 -12.75 13.84 -9.38
N LYS A 123 -13.89 13.42 -8.84
CA LYS A 123 -15.15 13.25 -9.56
C LYS A 123 -16.23 14.10 -8.90
N PHE A 124 -17.03 14.76 -9.75
CA PHE A 124 -18.19 15.55 -9.36
C PHE A 124 -19.37 15.13 -10.24
N ASP A 125 -20.50 14.70 -9.65
CA ASP A 125 -21.65 14.16 -10.40
C ASP A 125 -22.39 15.23 -11.19
N LYS A 126 -22.36 16.49 -10.73
CA LYS A 126 -23.02 17.62 -11.38
C LYS A 126 -22.01 18.76 -11.55
N LEU A 127 -21.15 18.62 -12.55
CA LEU A 127 -20.21 19.65 -12.89
C LEU A 127 -20.84 20.63 -13.90
N THR A 128 -20.99 21.89 -13.51
CA THR A 128 -21.36 22.99 -14.40
C THR A 128 -20.11 23.75 -14.79
N GLY A 129 -19.51 23.40 -15.92
CA GLY A 129 -18.30 24.06 -16.40
C GLY A 129 -17.06 23.18 -16.35
N MET A 130 -15.89 23.79 -16.50
CA MET A 130 -14.61 23.09 -16.50
C MET A 130 -14.11 22.84 -15.07
N LEU A 131 -13.75 21.60 -14.75
CA LEU A 131 -13.10 21.27 -13.48
C LEU A 131 -11.70 21.89 -13.43
N ASN A 132 -11.46 22.70 -12.41
CA ASN A 132 -10.16 23.33 -12.14
C ASN A 132 -9.91 23.44 -10.64
N ASP A 133 -8.70 23.87 -10.25
CA ASP A 133 -8.30 23.99 -8.85
C ASP A 133 -9.18 24.97 -8.06
N GLU A 134 -9.64 26.05 -8.69
CA GLU A 134 -10.51 27.05 -8.06
C GLU A 134 -11.88 26.45 -7.73
N TYR A 135 -12.46 25.68 -8.66
CA TYR A 135 -13.71 24.97 -8.42
C TYR A 135 -13.61 24.04 -7.21
N ILE A 136 -12.52 23.27 -7.13
CA ILE A 136 -12.30 22.35 -6.00
C ILE A 136 -12.15 23.11 -4.69
N ARG A 137 -11.39 24.19 -4.66
CA ARG A 137 -11.24 25.04 -3.46
C ARG A 137 -12.59 25.61 -3.00
N ASN A 138 -13.35 26.18 -3.91
CA ASN A 138 -14.67 26.74 -3.61
C ASN A 138 -15.62 25.67 -3.11
N TYR A 139 -15.64 24.49 -3.76
CA TYR A 139 -16.45 23.39 -3.32
C TYR A 139 -16.12 22.94 -1.88
N ILE A 140 -14.83 22.81 -1.52
CA ILE A 140 -14.37 22.45 -0.18
C ILE A 140 -14.73 23.52 0.84
N SER A 141 -14.62 24.79 0.47
CA SER A 141 -14.99 25.95 1.31
C SER A 141 -16.48 25.96 1.62
N ASP A 142 -17.32 25.71 0.61
CA ASP A 142 -18.75 25.80 0.72
C ASP A 142 -19.39 24.56 1.39
N ASN A 143 -18.73 23.39 1.31
CA ASN A 143 -19.22 22.14 1.86
C ASN A 143 -18.53 21.76 3.16
N ARG A 144 -19.00 22.35 4.27
CA ARG A 144 -18.44 22.12 5.63
C ARG A 144 -18.63 20.69 6.13
N ASN A 145 -19.56 19.94 5.57
CA ASN A 145 -19.80 18.52 5.89
C ASN A 145 -18.90 17.55 5.11
N LEU A 146 -17.90 18.05 4.37
CA LEU A 146 -16.91 17.24 3.68
C LEU A 146 -15.66 17.08 4.55
N TYR A 147 -15.33 15.84 4.86
CA TYR A 147 -14.15 15.39 5.60
C TYR A 147 -13.31 14.47 4.72
N MET A 148 -12.02 14.34 5.01
CA MET A 148 -11.16 13.45 4.26
C MET A 148 -10.15 12.72 5.16
N THR A 149 -9.67 11.56 4.69
CA THR A 149 -8.60 10.82 5.35
C THR A 149 -7.49 10.45 4.36
N ALA A 150 -6.25 10.54 4.79
CA ALA A 150 -5.05 10.15 4.05
C ALA A 150 -4.22 9.13 4.84
N PRO A 151 -3.50 8.19 4.17
CA PRO A 151 -2.75 7.15 4.88
C PRO A 151 -1.38 7.59 5.42
N SER A 152 -0.87 8.74 5.02
CA SER A 152 0.46 9.25 5.41
C SER A 152 0.51 10.77 5.36
N VAL A 153 1.50 11.38 6.00
CA VAL A 153 1.78 12.82 5.86
C VAL A 153 2.06 13.18 4.40
N TRP A 154 2.78 12.33 3.68
CA TRP A 154 3.03 12.50 2.26
C TRP A 154 1.74 12.60 1.43
N SER A 155 0.81 11.67 1.63
CA SER A 155 -0.50 11.71 0.97
C SER A 155 -1.33 12.91 1.43
N TYR A 156 -1.30 13.24 2.73
CA TYR A 156 -2.00 14.40 3.30
C TYR A 156 -1.66 15.72 2.60
N MET A 157 -0.39 15.89 2.19
CA MET A 157 0.06 17.06 1.44
C MET A 157 -0.68 17.25 0.10
N GLY A 158 -1.23 16.16 -0.46
CA GLY A 158 -1.98 16.19 -1.72
C GLY A 158 -3.18 17.13 -1.70
N MET A 159 -3.84 17.31 -0.55
CA MET A 159 -5.01 18.18 -0.39
C MET A 159 -4.67 19.58 0.10
N LYS A 160 -3.45 19.84 0.53
CA LYS A 160 -3.05 21.14 1.11
C LYS A 160 -3.31 22.32 0.19
N ARG A 161 -3.07 22.16 -1.12
CA ARG A 161 -3.31 23.20 -2.12
C ARG A 161 -4.78 23.60 -2.28
N TYR A 162 -5.71 22.74 -1.84
CA TYR A 162 -7.15 22.96 -1.95
C TYR A 162 -7.76 23.58 -0.69
N GLY A 163 -6.96 23.83 0.36
CA GLY A 163 -7.38 24.57 1.55
C GLY A 163 -8.31 23.78 2.48
N LEU A 164 -8.26 22.44 2.46
CA LEU A 164 -9.00 21.64 3.42
C LEU A 164 -8.39 21.82 4.82
N GLU A 165 -9.20 22.25 5.77
CA GLU A 165 -8.78 22.54 7.15
C GLU A 165 -8.32 21.27 7.89
N ASP A 166 -7.33 21.40 8.80
CA ASP A 166 -6.73 20.26 9.52
C ASP A 166 -7.77 19.42 10.30
N GLY A 167 -8.80 20.03 10.88
CA GLY A 167 -9.87 19.30 11.55
C GLY A 167 -10.74 18.44 10.63
N ARG A 168 -10.77 18.75 9.35
CA ARG A 168 -11.54 18.04 8.32
C ARG A 168 -10.70 17.12 7.44
N ASN A 169 -9.39 17.13 7.60
CA ASN A 169 -8.46 16.24 6.93
C ASN A 169 -7.59 15.55 7.98
N ARG A 170 -7.66 14.23 8.07
CA ARG A 170 -6.95 13.45 9.09
C ARG A 170 -6.08 12.37 8.49
N ILE A 171 -4.92 12.18 9.10
CA ILE A 171 -4.06 11.05 8.78
C ILE A 171 -4.56 9.83 9.54
N ILE A 172 -5.00 8.80 8.80
CA ILE A 172 -5.34 7.47 9.30
C ILE A 172 -4.49 6.48 8.51
N THR A 173 -3.43 6.00 9.12
CA THR A 173 -2.44 5.14 8.46
C THR A 173 -3.09 3.85 7.94
N HIS A 174 -2.48 3.24 6.94
CA HIS A 174 -2.76 1.84 6.67
C HIS A 174 -2.16 0.96 7.77
N GLY A 175 -2.68 -0.23 7.87
CA GLY A 175 -2.22 -1.23 8.81
C GLY A 175 -1.62 -2.46 8.15
N VAL A 176 -1.21 -3.38 9.00
CA VAL A 176 -0.86 -4.75 8.64
C VAL A 176 -1.63 -5.71 9.53
N ASP A 177 -1.96 -6.90 9.02
CA ASP A 177 -2.44 -7.97 9.88
C ASP A 177 -1.25 -8.86 10.28
N PRO A 178 -0.78 -8.79 11.54
CA PRO A 178 0.38 -9.54 12.00
C PRO A 178 0.09 -11.05 12.18
N GLU A 179 -1.15 -11.48 11.98
CA GLU A 179 -1.45 -12.91 11.89
C GLU A 179 -1.30 -13.44 10.46
N PHE A 180 -1.49 -12.59 9.45
CA PHE A 180 -1.21 -12.94 8.06
C PHE A 180 0.27 -12.80 7.72
N PHE A 181 0.90 -11.71 8.15
CA PHE A 181 2.29 -11.38 7.84
C PHE A 181 3.14 -11.51 9.09
N LYS A 182 3.75 -12.67 9.26
CA LYS A 182 4.58 -13.01 10.41
C LYS A 182 5.75 -13.91 10.02
N LEU A 183 6.79 -13.84 10.84
CA LEU A 183 7.89 -14.78 10.74
C LEU A 183 7.43 -16.18 11.16
N TYR A 184 7.68 -17.17 10.33
CA TYR A 184 7.45 -18.58 10.71
C TYR A 184 8.55 -19.08 11.66
N LYS A 185 8.15 -19.79 12.70
CA LYS A 185 9.08 -20.38 13.66
C LYS A 185 9.87 -21.56 13.08
N ASP A 186 9.29 -22.27 12.11
CA ASP A 186 9.95 -23.38 11.45
C ASP A 186 10.65 -22.94 10.16
N LYS A 187 11.80 -23.54 9.86
CA LYS A 187 12.58 -23.25 8.63
C LYS A 187 12.04 -24.02 7.40
N LEU A 188 11.17 -25.03 7.58
CA LEU A 188 10.72 -25.90 6.50
C LEU A 188 9.93 -25.15 5.43
N THR A 189 9.06 -24.22 5.82
CA THR A 189 8.29 -23.41 4.87
C THR A 189 9.22 -22.54 4.00
N ARG A 190 10.24 -21.95 4.61
CA ARG A 190 11.27 -21.19 3.87
C ARG A 190 12.00 -22.10 2.87
N GLU A 191 12.49 -23.25 3.31
CA GLU A 191 13.23 -24.19 2.47
C GLU A 191 12.37 -24.71 1.31
N ARG A 192 11.13 -25.10 1.58
CA ARG A 192 10.17 -25.56 0.56
C ARG A 192 9.87 -24.47 -0.48
N THR A 193 9.64 -23.23 -0.03
CA THR A 193 9.33 -22.12 -0.92
C THR A 193 10.54 -21.77 -1.77
N ARG A 194 11.75 -21.73 -1.19
CA ARG A 194 12.99 -21.53 -1.95
C ARG A 194 13.23 -22.65 -2.95
N GLY A 195 13.05 -23.92 -2.55
CA GLY A 195 13.17 -25.07 -3.43
C GLY A 195 12.18 -25.04 -4.60
N PHE A 196 10.92 -24.66 -4.36
CA PHE A 196 9.91 -24.49 -5.39
C PHE A 196 10.34 -23.46 -6.48
N TYR A 197 10.96 -22.36 -6.04
CA TYR A 197 11.44 -21.31 -6.93
C TYR A 197 12.91 -21.49 -7.37
N LYS A 198 13.53 -22.65 -7.12
CA LYS A 198 14.92 -22.97 -7.48
C LYS A 198 15.94 -21.96 -6.92
N VAL A 199 15.71 -21.49 -5.71
CA VAL A 199 16.63 -20.60 -4.97
C VAL A 199 17.51 -21.45 -4.07
N GLY A 200 18.82 -21.41 -4.30
CA GLY A 200 19.82 -22.15 -3.51
C GLY A 200 19.98 -21.63 -2.08
N LYS A 201 20.62 -22.43 -1.24
CA LYS A 201 20.88 -22.05 0.17
C LYS A 201 21.73 -20.79 0.28
N ASP A 202 22.74 -20.67 -0.57
CA ASP A 202 23.70 -19.56 -0.57
C ASP A 202 23.24 -18.37 -1.42
N ASP A 203 22.14 -18.52 -2.19
CA ASP A 203 21.57 -17.42 -2.95
C ASP A 203 21.03 -16.33 -2.02
N ILE A 204 21.20 -15.08 -2.44
CA ILE A 204 20.54 -13.91 -1.86
C ILE A 204 19.26 -13.65 -2.67
N LEU A 205 18.12 -13.84 -2.06
CA LEU A 205 16.82 -13.60 -2.68
C LEU A 205 16.29 -12.22 -2.32
N LEU A 206 16.45 -11.27 -3.23
CA LEU A 206 15.77 -9.98 -3.17
C LEU A 206 14.32 -10.13 -3.61
N MET A 207 13.43 -9.31 -3.08
CA MET A 207 11.99 -9.40 -3.38
C MET A 207 11.34 -8.03 -3.53
N ASN A 208 10.41 -7.92 -4.48
CA ASN A 208 9.48 -6.80 -4.58
C ASN A 208 8.08 -7.29 -4.96
N ILE A 209 7.03 -6.65 -4.43
CA ILE A 209 5.62 -6.89 -4.76
C ILE A 209 4.98 -5.58 -5.20
N GLY A 210 4.27 -5.57 -6.32
CA GLY A 210 3.51 -4.40 -6.75
C GLY A 210 2.99 -4.45 -8.18
N ALA A 211 2.35 -3.37 -8.58
CA ALA A 211 1.79 -3.17 -9.93
C ALA A 211 2.85 -3.08 -11.04
N MET A 212 4.13 -2.96 -10.70
CA MET A 212 5.26 -2.75 -11.61
C MET A 212 5.17 -1.48 -12.46
N THR A 213 4.35 -0.52 -12.06
CA THR A 213 4.32 0.81 -12.66
C THR A 213 5.61 1.58 -12.36
N GLN A 214 5.91 2.58 -13.16
CA GLN A 214 7.18 3.33 -13.10
C GLN A 214 7.49 3.88 -11.70
N ASN A 215 6.48 4.37 -11.01
CA ASN A 215 6.63 4.94 -9.66
C ASN A 215 7.10 3.92 -8.60
N LYS A 216 7.01 2.61 -8.86
CA LYS A 216 7.48 1.56 -7.94
C LYS A 216 8.99 1.32 -7.98
N GLY A 217 9.72 1.96 -8.90
CA GLY A 217 11.18 1.87 -9.00
C GLY A 217 11.70 0.52 -9.50
N ILE A 218 10.88 -0.26 -10.20
CA ILE A 218 11.28 -1.60 -10.69
C ILE A 218 12.47 -1.52 -11.64
N LEU A 219 12.51 -0.51 -12.52
CA LEU A 219 13.64 -0.31 -13.42
C LEU A 219 14.95 -0.13 -12.64
N LEU A 220 14.95 0.63 -11.54
CA LEU A 220 16.13 0.79 -10.68
C LEU A 220 16.61 -0.54 -10.10
N ILE A 221 15.67 -1.41 -9.67
CA ILE A 221 16.01 -2.74 -9.14
C ILE A 221 16.64 -3.61 -10.25
N LEU A 222 16.09 -3.58 -11.47
CA LEU A 222 16.62 -4.34 -12.61
C LEU A 222 18.01 -3.86 -13.02
N GLU A 223 18.22 -2.55 -13.08
CA GLU A 223 19.53 -1.96 -13.37
C GLU A 223 20.57 -2.31 -12.28
N ALA A 224 20.20 -2.23 -11.00
CA ALA A 224 21.08 -2.64 -9.90
C ALA A 224 21.40 -4.14 -9.96
N LEU A 225 20.42 -5.01 -10.25
CA LEU A 225 20.64 -6.43 -10.43
C LEU A 225 21.59 -6.70 -11.60
N ASN A 226 21.45 -5.99 -12.73
CA ASN A 226 22.37 -6.08 -13.86
C ASN A 226 23.80 -5.72 -13.45
N CYS A 227 23.98 -4.64 -12.69
CA CYS A 227 25.30 -4.25 -12.19
C CYS A 227 25.90 -5.35 -11.29
N ILE A 228 25.12 -5.88 -10.36
CA ILE A 228 25.57 -6.90 -9.41
C ILE A 228 25.95 -8.20 -10.16
N VAL A 229 25.08 -8.70 -11.01
CA VAL A 229 25.24 -10.00 -11.67
C VAL A 229 26.23 -9.92 -12.85
N ASN A 230 25.96 -9.06 -13.82
CA ASN A 230 26.70 -9.07 -15.09
C ASN A 230 27.99 -8.24 -15.03
N LYS A 231 28.03 -7.14 -14.27
CA LYS A 231 29.25 -6.31 -14.19
C LYS A 231 30.19 -6.70 -13.04
N MET A 232 29.63 -7.06 -11.86
CA MET A 232 30.45 -7.47 -10.70
C MET A 232 30.64 -8.98 -10.59
N GLY A 233 29.94 -9.79 -11.40
CA GLY A 233 30.07 -11.24 -11.42
C GLY A 233 29.50 -11.98 -10.20
N LYS A 234 28.62 -11.33 -9.42
CA LYS A 234 27.99 -11.93 -8.23
C LYS A 234 26.76 -12.78 -8.64
N MET A 235 27.00 -14.04 -8.95
CA MET A 235 25.99 -14.96 -9.50
C MET A 235 25.00 -15.51 -8.49
N ASN A 236 25.21 -15.28 -7.19
CA ASN A 236 24.34 -15.72 -6.10
C ASN A 236 23.16 -14.79 -5.81
N TYR A 237 22.98 -13.72 -6.57
CA TYR A 237 21.82 -12.84 -6.43
C TYR A 237 20.64 -13.30 -7.28
N LYS A 238 19.46 -13.33 -6.68
CA LYS A 238 18.18 -13.59 -7.35
C LYS A 238 17.16 -12.53 -6.96
N LEU A 239 16.23 -12.24 -7.86
CA LEU A 239 15.16 -11.26 -7.66
C LEU A 239 13.81 -11.92 -7.88
N MET A 240 12.98 -11.96 -6.84
CA MET A 240 11.57 -12.32 -6.93
C MET A 240 10.74 -11.06 -7.20
N LEU A 241 10.07 -11.03 -8.34
CA LEU A 241 9.09 -10.01 -8.68
C LEU A 241 7.69 -10.63 -8.66
N LYS A 242 6.86 -10.19 -7.71
CA LYS A 242 5.46 -10.58 -7.61
C LYS A 242 4.59 -9.45 -8.15
N GLY A 243 4.10 -9.64 -9.37
CA GLY A 243 3.16 -8.73 -10.04
C GLY A 243 1.69 -9.03 -9.75
N MET A 244 0.81 -8.44 -10.58
CA MET A 244 -0.64 -8.59 -10.49
C MET A 244 -1.25 -8.54 -11.90
N GLY A 245 -1.19 -9.68 -12.61
CA GLY A 245 -1.57 -9.78 -14.02
C GLY A 245 -3.04 -9.45 -14.28
N ASP A 246 -3.93 -9.84 -13.36
CA ASP A 246 -5.37 -9.62 -13.51
C ASP A 246 -5.76 -8.12 -13.53
N LEU A 247 -4.91 -7.24 -12.96
CA LEU A 247 -5.20 -5.81 -12.88
C LEU A 247 -4.29 -4.93 -13.74
N TYR A 248 -3.00 -5.25 -13.86
CA TYR A 248 -1.99 -4.27 -14.29
C TYR A 248 -1.08 -4.74 -15.42
N GLN A 249 -1.32 -5.89 -16.04
CA GLN A 249 -0.47 -6.44 -17.11
C GLN A 249 1.03 -6.43 -16.74
N THR A 250 1.35 -6.79 -15.51
CA THR A 250 2.69 -6.63 -14.92
C THR A 250 3.80 -7.35 -15.68
N LYS A 251 3.49 -8.43 -16.38
CA LYS A 251 4.44 -9.12 -17.26
C LYS A 251 4.89 -8.21 -18.42
N THR A 252 3.94 -7.51 -19.03
CA THR A 252 4.24 -6.56 -20.12
C THR A 252 5.14 -5.42 -19.64
N PHE A 253 4.91 -4.90 -18.42
CA PHE A 253 5.80 -3.89 -17.85
C PHE A 253 7.23 -4.42 -17.66
N LEU A 254 7.40 -5.64 -17.14
CA LEU A 254 8.73 -6.25 -17.00
C LEU A 254 9.43 -6.36 -18.36
N GLU A 255 8.73 -6.86 -19.37
CA GLU A 255 9.26 -6.99 -20.73
C GLU A 255 9.67 -5.62 -21.32
N LEU A 256 8.84 -4.59 -21.14
CA LEU A 256 9.14 -3.23 -21.58
C LEU A 256 10.38 -2.64 -20.90
N TYR A 257 10.54 -2.82 -19.60
CA TYR A 257 11.72 -2.34 -18.87
C TYR A 257 12.99 -3.03 -19.35
N MET A 258 12.96 -4.34 -19.57
CA MET A 258 14.12 -5.09 -20.07
C MET A 258 14.50 -4.64 -21.47
N GLU A 259 13.51 -4.44 -22.37
CA GLU A 259 13.75 -3.92 -23.71
C GLU A 259 14.27 -2.45 -23.70
N GLU A 260 13.78 -1.63 -22.80
CA GLU A 260 14.26 -0.25 -22.59
C GLU A 260 15.74 -0.24 -22.18
N MET A 261 16.13 -1.12 -21.27
CA MET A 261 17.53 -1.26 -20.84
C MET A 261 18.44 -1.65 -22.01
N VAL A 262 18.00 -2.58 -22.86
CA VAL A 262 18.76 -2.96 -24.08
C VAL A 262 18.85 -1.79 -25.06
N LYS A 263 17.74 -1.11 -25.32
CA LYS A 263 17.69 0.06 -26.23
C LYS A 263 18.59 1.20 -25.77
N LYS A 264 18.70 1.42 -24.46
CA LYS A 264 19.58 2.44 -23.87
C LYS A 264 21.04 1.99 -23.73
N GLY A 265 21.38 0.76 -24.10
CA GLY A 265 22.73 0.20 -23.96
C GLY A 265 23.15 -0.04 -22.49
N ILE A 266 22.20 -0.12 -21.57
CA ILE A 266 22.45 -0.40 -20.14
C ILE A 266 22.82 -1.87 -19.96
N ILE A 267 22.22 -2.76 -20.78
CA ILE A 267 22.41 -4.20 -20.76
C ILE A 267 22.53 -4.74 -22.20
N MET A 268 23.37 -5.72 -22.44
CA MET A 268 23.40 -6.45 -23.71
C MET A 268 22.29 -7.51 -23.76
N ARG A 269 21.87 -7.91 -24.98
CA ARG A 269 20.78 -8.88 -25.15
C ARG A 269 21.06 -10.24 -24.48
N ASN A 270 22.27 -10.74 -24.55
CA ASN A 270 22.69 -11.98 -23.90
C ASN A 270 22.70 -11.86 -22.37
N GLU A 271 23.10 -10.72 -21.82
CA GLU A 271 23.05 -10.43 -20.39
C GLU A 271 21.60 -10.34 -19.90
N MET A 272 20.72 -9.71 -20.68
CA MET A 272 19.27 -9.68 -20.41
C MET A 272 18.69 -11.09 -20.31
N ASN A 273 19.00 -11.95 -21.30
CA ASN A 273 18.54 -13.34 -21.30
C ASN A 273 19.05 -14.08 -20.06
N ASN A 274 20.33 -13.90 -19.68
CA ASN A 274 20.88 -14.47 -18.47
C ASN A 274 20.11 -14.04 -17.22
N LEU A 275 19.78 -12.75 -17.07
CA LEU A 275 18.98 -12.27 -15.95
C LEU A 275 17.59 -12.91 -15.91
N LEU A 276 16.90 -12.95 -17.05
CA LEU A 276 15.54 -13.50 -17.14
C LEU A 276 15.49 -15.00 -16.86
N GLU A 277 16.46 -15.76 -17.32
CA GLU A 277 16.49 -17.22 -17.19
C GLU A 277 17.00 -17.68 -15.83
N ASN A 278 17.99 -16.98 -15.25
CA ASN A 278 18.74 -17.49 -14.12
C ASN A 278 18.61 -16.66 -12.85
N HIS A 279 18.22 -15.38 -12.94
CA HIS A 279 18.26 -14.47 -11.79
C HIS A 279 16.92 -13.81 -11.44
N ILE A 280 15.97 -13.74 -12.38
CA ILE A 280 14.65 -13.16 -12.16
C ILE A 280 13.60 -14.26 -12.04
N ILE A 281 12.91 -14.26 -10.93
CA ILE A 281 11.77 -15.12 -10.63
C ILE A 281 10.53 -14.24 -10.70
N PHE A 282 9.66 -14.47 -11.68
CA PHE A 282 8.48 -13.66 -11.89
C PHE A 282 7.19 -14.46 -11.67
N THR A 283 6.23 -13.87 -10.97
CA THR A 283 4.85 -14.36 -10.87
C THR A 283 3.86 -13.21 -10.82
N ASP A 284 2.81 -13.29 -11.60
CA ASP A 284 1.70 -12.30 -11.64
C ASP A 284 0.37 -12.87 -11.15
N LYS A 285 0.39 -14.11 -10.67
CA LYS A 285 -0.82 -14.81 -10.17
C LYS A 285 -1.35 -14.15 -8.91
N THR A 286 -2.67 -14.06 -8.78
CA THR A 286 -3.32 -13.72 -7.51
C THR A 286 -3.06 -14.84 -6.49
N LEU A 287 -2.42 -14.50 -5.38
CA LEU A 287 -2.04 -15.42 -4.30
C LEU A 287 -2.83 -15.08 -3.04
N SER A 288 -3.09 -16.10 -2.21
CA SER A 288 -3.62 -15.88 -0.86
C SER A 288 -2.57 -15.19 0.04
N TYR A 289 -3.02 -14.54 1.11
CA TYR A 289 -2.13 -13.88 2.08
C TYR A 289 -1.10 -14.85 2.70
N GLY A 290 -1.49 -16.10 2.98
CA GLY A 290 -0.55 -17.12 3.44
C GLY A 290 0.56 -17.39 2.42
N LYS A 291 0.22 -17.47 1.12
CA LYS A 291 1.22 -17.65 0.06
C LYS A 291 2.11 -16.43 -0.13
N ILE A 292 1.58 -15.23 0.05
CA ILE A 292 2.41 -14.01 0.06
C ILE A 292 3.35 -14.02 1.27
N ASN A 293 2.88 -14.44 2.44
CA ASN A 293 3.74 -14.59 3.62
C ASN A 293 4.82 -15.66 3.44
N ASP A 294 4.52 -16.77 2.72
CA ASP A 294 5.54 -17.76 2.33
C ASP A 294 6.67 -17.10 1.52
N LEU A 295 6.33 -16.17 0.60
CA LEU A 295 7.33 -15.43 -0.18
C LEU A 295 8.17 -14.49 0.69
N TYR A 296 7.55 -13.72 1.60
CA TYR A 296 8.28 -12.87 2.54
C TYR A 296 9.24 -13.68 3.43
N ASN A 297 8.79 -14.86 3.90
CA ASN A 297 9.65 -15.75 4.69
C ASN A 297 10.77 -16.38 3.87
N ALA A 298 10.59 -16.62 2.57
CA ALA A 298 11.60 -17.17 1.67
C ALA A 298 12.68 -16.16 1.28
N ALA A 299 12.34 -14.87 1.18
CA ALA A 299 13.24 -13.81 0.78
C ALA A 299 14.26 -13.46 1.85
N ASP A 300 15.34 -12.79 1.45
CA ASP A 300 16.39 -12.29 2.33
C ASP A 300 16.29 -10.78 2.55
N MET A 301 15.79 -10.04 1.57
CA MET A 301 15.53 -8.61 1.68
C MET A 301 14.39 -8.18 0.76
N TYR A 302 13.50 -7.34 1.28
CA TYR A 302 12.49 -6.65 0.50
C TYR A 302 13.07 -5.33 -0.02
N VAL A 303 13.12 -5.15 -1.34
CA VAL A 303 13.75 -3.99 -1.98
C VAL A 303 12.68 -3.10 -2.59
N SER A 304 12.51 -1.91 -2.05
CA SER A 304 11.47 -0.96 -2.49
C SER A 304 12.05 0.45 -2.69
N PRO A 305 12.85 0.69 -3.76
CA PRO A 305 13.38 2.00 -4.10
C PRO A 305 12.35 2.82 -4.89
N TYR A 306 11.14 2.95 -4.35
CA TYR A 306 10.03 3.60 -5.04
C TYR A 306 10.32 5.08 -5.34
N LEU A 307 9.84 5.55 -6.48
CA LEU A 307 9.90 6.96 -6.84
C LEU A 307 8.74 7.72 -6.19
N ALA A 308 7.53 7.14 -6.20
CA ALA A 308 6.35 7.74 -5.61
C ALA A 308 5.38 6.68 -5.08
N GLU A 309 4.89 6.88 -3.86
CA GLU A 309 3.95 5.99 -3.16
C GLU A 309 3.05 6.80 -2.21
N GLY A 310 1.82 6.32 -2.01
CA GLY A 310 0.93 6.92 -1.03
C GLY A 310 1.19 6.46 0.41
N PHE A 311 1.58 5.19 0.60
CA PHE A 311 1.92 4.60 1.91
C PHE A 311 2.93 3.45 1.79
N ASN A 312 2.81 2.61 0.77
CA ASN A 312 3.62 1.40 0.57
C ASN A 312 3.36 0.29 1.60
N MET A 313 2.15 -0.27 1.59
CA MET A 313 1.72 -1.33 2.52
C MET A 313 2.65 -2.55 2.49
N THR A 314 3.16 -2.94 1.31
CA THR A 314 4.01 -4.13 1.15
C THR A 314 5.33 -4.05 1.91
N THR A 315 5.85 -2.84 2.13
CA THR A 315 7.01 -2.63 3.01
C THR A 315 6.67 -2.89 4.48
N LEU A 316 5.49 -2.45 4.93
CA LEU A 316 5.01 -2.73 6.29
C LEU A 316 4.72 -4.23 6.50
N GLU A 317 4.15 -4.89 5.49
CA GLU A 317 3.93 -6.35 5.49
C GLU A 317 5.27 -7.11 5.59
N ALA A 318 6.27 -6.71 4.83
CA ALA A 318 7.62 -7.28 4.90
C ALA A 318 8.24 -7.14 6.30
N LEU A 319 8.14 -5.95 6.90
CA LEU A 319 8.61 -5.70 8.27
C LEU A 319 7.85 -6.53 9.30
N SER A 320 6.54 -6.69 9.16
CA SER A 320 5.72 -7.55 10.02
C SER A 320 6.15 -9.03 9.91
N ALA A 321 6.49 -9.48 8.70
CA ALA A 321 7.06 -10.81 8.45
C ALA A 321 8.55 -10.92 8.85
N SER A 322 9.12 -9.91 9.51
CA SER A 322 10.54 -9.83 9.89
C SER A 322 11.51 -9.99 8.72
N LEU A 323 11.09 -9.58 7.53
CA LEU A 323 11.98 -9.47 6.38
C LEU A 323 12.68 -8.11 6.41
N PRO A 324 14.02 -8.05 6.37
CA PRO A 324 14.74 -6.80 6.21
C PRO A 324 14.30 -6.03 4.97
N VAL A 325 14.17 -4.72 5.08
CA VAL A 325 13.71 -3.86 3.99
C VAL A 325 14.78 -2.87 3.56
N LEU A 326 14.85 -2.56 2.27
CA LEU A 326 15.60 -1.44 1.72
C LEU A 326 14.62 -0.44 1.12
N VAL A 327 14.65 0.80 1.62
CA VAL A 327 13.71 1.87 1.26
C VAL A 327 14.44 3.21 1.13
N PRO A 328 13.90 4.19 0.38
CA PRO A 328 14.38 5.57 0.42
C PRO A 328 14.10 6.19 1.80
N ARG A 329 14.92 7.16 2.20
CA ARG A 329 14.72 7.90 3.45
C ARG A 329 13.69 9.04 3.32
N THR A 330 13.13 9.22 2.15
CA THR A 330 12.17 10.27 1.78
C THR A 330 10.87 9.66 1.25
N GLY A 331 9.83 10.46 1.13
CA GLY A 331 8.54 10.01 0.60
C GLY A 331 7.59 9.44 1.66
N SER A 332 6.62 8.66 1.22
CA SER A 332 5.47 8.22 2.03
C SER A 332 5.80 7.24 3.16
N THR A 333 6.91 6.51 3.06
CA THR A 333 7.29 5.55 4.11
C THR A 333 8.04 6.20 5.27
N LYS A 334 8.49 7.45 5.10
CA LYS A 334 9.41 8.11 6.02
C LYS A 334 8.95 8.02 7.48
N GLU A 335 7.71 8.43 7.77
CA GLU A 335 7.23 8.53 9.14
C GLU A 335 7.18 7.16 9.81
N TYR A 336 6.49 6.18 9.21
CA TYR A 336 6.34 4.88 9.86
C TYR A 336 7.63 4.07 9.87
N ILE A 337 8.53 4.25 8.90
CA ILE A 337 9.83 3.59 8.87
C ILE A 337 10.76 4.17 9.96
N GLU A 338 10.84 5.49 10.12
CA GLU A 338 11.62 6.13 11.18
C GLU A 338 11.07 5.79 12.57
N ASP A 339 9.75 5.69 12.69
CA ASP A 339 9.07 5.29 13.91
C ASP A 339 9.40 3.83 14.29
N ILE A 340 9.26 2.88 13.36
CA ILE A 340 9.62 1.48 13.58
C ILE A 340 11.13 1.33 13.82
N TYR A 341 11.98 2.06 13.08
CA TYR A 341 13.43 2.05 13.27
C TYR A 341 13.82 2.41 14.71
N SER A 342 13.18 3.42 15.27
CA SER A 342 13.42 3.91 16.63
C SER A 342 12.88 2.98 17.72
N ASN A 343 11.94 2.09 17.36
CA ASN A 343 11.24 1.21 18.29
C ASN A 343 11.50 -0.29 17.99
N GLY A 344 12.76 -0.66 17.85
CA GLY A 344 13.22 -2.05 17.71
C GLY A 344 13.40 -2.54 16.27
N GLY A 345 13.08 -1.71 15.26
CA GLY A 345 13.21 -2.10 13.85
C GLY A 345 14.56 -1.79 13.19
N LYS A 346 15.52 -1.24 13.93
CA LYS A 346 16.83 -0.79 13.39
C LYS A 346 17.52 -1.85 12.54
N GLU A 347 17.56 -3.08 13.02
CA GLU A 347 18.22 -4.21 12.34
C GLU A 347 17.49 -4.68 11.08
N PHE A 348 16.23 -4.24 10.87
CA PHE A 348 15.43 -4.64 9.72
C PHE A 348 15.35 -3.55 8.64
N ILE A 349 15.91 -2.37 8.86
CA ILE A 349 15.73 -1.23 7.97
C ILE A 349 17.09 -0.78 7.40
N THR A 350 17.17 -0.77 6.07
CA THR A 350 18.30 -0.23 5.32
C THR A 350 17.79 0.94 4.48
N TYR A 351 18.45 2.08 4.59
CA TYR A 351 18.12 3.23 3.76
C TYR A 351 19.02 3.29 2.53
N VAL A 352 18.40 3.49 1.36
CA VAL A 352 19.13 3.94 0.17
C VAL A 352 19.11 5.47 0.10
N LYS A 353 20.22 6.03 -0.34
CA LYS A 353 20.34 7.48 -0.53
C LYS A 353 19.31 7.96 -1.54
N SER A 354 18.52 8.95 -1.17
CA SER A 354 17.45 9.51 -1.98
C SER A 354 17.32 11.01 -1.77
N VAL A 355 16.82 11.71 -2.79
CA VAL A 355 16.51 13.14 -2.74
C VAL A 355 15.09 13.33 -3.26
N GLU A 356 14.30 14.10 -2.53
CA GLU A 356 12.98 14.51 -2.98
C GLU A 356 13.10 15.56 -4.07
N VAL A 357 12.49 15.35 -5.23
CA VAL A 357 12.49 16.28 -6.36
C VAL A 357 11.07 16.60 -6.79
N GLN A 358 10.82 17.86 -7.13
CA GLN A 358 9.57 18.28 -7.75
C GLN A 358 9.65 18.04 -9.26
N VAL A 359 8.69 17.30 -9.82
CA VAL A 359 8.71 16.86 -11.23
C VAL A 359 7.72 17.61 -12.12
N THR A 360 6.77 18.35 -11.54
CA THR A 360 5.80 19.16 -12.28
C THR A 360 5.62 20.53 -11.65
N ALA A 361 5.18 21.51 -12.45
CA ALA A 361 4.78 22.84 -11.97
C ALA A 361 3.60 22.77 -10.98
N SER A 362 2.76 21.73 -11.06
CA SER A 362 1.64 21.49 -10.14
C SER A 362 2.06 20.96 -8.76
N GLY A 363 3.36 20.81 -8.53
CA GLY A 363 3.91 20.43 -7.23
C GLY A 363 4.04 18.91 -7.00
N PHE A 364 3.91 18.10 -8.04
CA PHE A 364 4.15 16.66 -7.95
C PHE A 364 5.61 16.40 -7.58
N LYS A 365 5.83 15.58 -6.57
CA LYS A 365 7.14 15.25 -6.02
C LYS A 365 7.40 13.75 -6.13
N GLN A 366 8.65 13.39 -6.30
CA GLN A 366 9.09 12.00 -6.27
C GLN A 366 10.47 11.87 -5.64
N ASN A 367 10.86 10.66 -5.29
CA ASN A 367 12.23 10.33 -4.92
C ASN A 367 13.11 10.24 -6.17
N HIS A 368 14.30 10.77 -6.09
CA HIS A 368 15.38 10.49 -7.02
C HIS A 368 16.41 9.62 -6.31
N ILE A 369 16.69 8.46 -6.89
CA ILE A 369 17.62 7.45 -6.37
C ILE A 369 18.62 7.12 -7.47
N ASN A 370 19.91 7.17 -7.15
CA ASN A 370 20.96 6.77 -8.07
C ASN A 370 21.11 5.24 -8.06
N VAL A 371 21.25 4.63 -9.24
CA VAL A 371 21.40 3.17 -9.39
C VAL A 371 22.70 2.67 -8.74
N ASP A 372 23.79 3.44 -8.83
CA ASP A 372 25.06 3.05 -8.21
C ASP A 372 24.94 3.06 -6.69
N ASP A 373 24.27 4.07 -6.10
CA ASP A 373 24.01 4.11 -4.66
C ASP A 373 23.15 2.90 -4.23
N LEU A 374 22.14 2.53 -5.00
CA LEU A 374 21.31 1.35 -4.74
C LEU A 374 22.13 0.06 -4.83
N THR A 375 22.92 -0.08 -5.90
CA THR A 375 23.79 -1.24 -6.13
C THR A 375 24.80 -1.41 -5.00
N ASN A 376 25.50 -0.34 -4.65
CA ASN A 376 26.51 -0.36 -3.59
C ASN A 376 25.87 -0.67 -2.23
N THR A 377 24.70 -0.09 -1.92
CA THR A 377 23.99 -0.39 -0.68
C THR A 377 23.62 -1.88 -0.58
N LEU A 378 23.16 -2.50 -1.66
CA LEU A 378 22.83 -3.93 -1.69
C LEU A 378 24.10 -4.79 -1.48
N VAL A 379 25.20 -4.47 -2.13
CA VAL A 379 26.46 -5.22 -2.03
C VAL A 379 27.11 -5.05 -0.65
N GLU A 380 27.14 -3.84 -0.10
CA GLU A 380 27.66 -3.56 1.25
C GLU A 380 26.86 -4.29 2.33
N ARG A 381 25.56 -4.54 2.08
CA ARG A 381 24.69 -5.28 3.00
C ARG A 381 24.76 -6.79 2.85
N GLU A 382 25.52 -7.34 1.91
CA GLU A 382 25.60 -8.79 1.66
C GLU A 382 25.92 -9.59 2.94
N SER A 383 26.97 -9.23 3.67
CA SER A 383 27.33 -9.90 4.92
C SER A 383 26.24 -9.80 5.98
N TYR A 384 25.59 -8.63 6.07
CA TYR A 384 24.47 -8.40 6.97
C TYR A 384 23.24 -9.23 6.56
N ILE A 385 22.91 -9.28 5.26
CA ILE A 385 21.83 -10.12 4.75
C ILE A 385 22.06 -11.59 5.13
N HIS A 386 23.28 -12.07 5.02
CA HIS A 386 23.63 -13.45 5.42
C HIS A 386 23.47 -13.66 6.93
N SER A 387 23.93 -12.74 7.78
CA SER A 387 23.74 -12.86 9.23
C SER A 387 22.26 -12.85 9.61
N MET A 388 21.47 -11.98 9.00
CA MET A 388 20.03 -11.89 9.27
C MET A 388 19.23 -13.14 8.86
N LYS A 389 19.78 -14.03 8.03
CA LYS A 389 19.08 -15.31 7.72
C LYS A 389 18.87 -16.15 8.98
N ASP A 390 19.79 -16.10 9.91
CA ASP A 390 19.73 -16.86 11.18
C ASP A 390 19.24 -16.00 12.36
N ASP A 391 19.47 -14.70 12.35
CA ASP A 391 19.25 -13.79 13.47
C ASP A 391 17.89 -13.11 13.49
N ARG A 392 17.03 -13.28 12.46
CA ARG A 392 15.69 -12.68 12.41
C ARG A 392 14.85 -12.94 13.67
N TYR A 393 15.00 -14.12 14.26
CA TYR A 393 14.27 -14.52 15.46
C TYR A 393 14.70 -13.77 16.70
N VAL A 394 15.97 -13.36 16.77
CA VAL A 394 16.56 -12.67 17.93
C VAL A 394 16.05 -11.23 18.05
N TYR A 395 15.95 -10.53 16.91
CA TYR A 395 15.58 -9.11 16.89
C TYR A 395 14.09 -8.83 16.71
N ASN A 396 13.30 -9.86 16.52
CA ASN A 396 11.90 -9.72 16.10
C ASN A 396 10.97 -9.16 17.18
N GLU A 397 11.16 -9.56 18.45
CA GLU A 397 10.15 -9.41 19.50
C GLU A 397 9.72 -7.94 19.73
N VAL A 398 10.67 -7.05 19.97
CA VAL A 398 10.38 -5.63 20.27
C VAL A 398 9.71 -4.94 19.06
N LYS A 399 10.25 -5.15 17.87
CA LYS A 399 9.69 -4.63 16.63
C LYS A 399 8.29 -5.16 16.37
N ASP A 400 8.07 -6.46 16.56
CA ASP A 400 6.79 -7.12 16.32
C ASP A 400 5.70 -6.61 17.26
N MET A 401 6.01 -6.47 18.55
CA MET A 401 5.11 -5.84 19.52
C MET A 401 4.73 -4.42 19.12
N TYR A 402 5.71 -3.61 18.73
CA TYR A 402 5.48 -2.24 18.31
C TYR A 402 4.58 -2.13 17.07
N ILE A 403 4.84 -2.96 16.05
CA ILE A 403 4.00 -3.01 14.84
C ILE A 403 2.58 -3.43 15.19
N ARG A 404 2.39 -4.43 16.07
CA ARG A 404 1.07 -4.89 16.53
C ARG A 404 0.30 -3.79 17.25
N GLU A 405 0.93 -3.05 18.12
CA GLU A 405 0.31 -1.99 18.91
C GLU A 405 -0.02 -0.74 18.07
N LYS A 406 0.85 -0.37 17.15
CA LYS A 406 0.78 0.92 16.44
C LYS A 406 0.22 0.82 15.03
N TYR A 407 0.57 -0.23 14.30
CA TYR A 407 0.29 -0.39 12.87
C TYR A 407 -0.59 -1.60 12.54
N SER A 408 -1.25 -2.24 13.51
CA SER A 408 -2.24 -3.27 13.19
C SER A 408 -3.52 -2.66 12.60
N TRP A 409 -4.21 -3.41 11.75
CA TRP A 409 -5.53 -2.99 11.26
C TRP A 409 -6.54 -2.78 12.38
N SER A 410 -6.40 -3.46 13.53
CA SER A 410 -7.20 -3.20 14.72
C SER A 410 -6.99 -1.80 15.28
N LYS A 411 -5.74 -1.30 15.29
CA LYS A 411 -5.43 0.09 15.72
C LYS A 411 -5.92 1.11 14.70
N VAL A 412 -5.78 0.81 13.41
CA VAL A 412 -6.33 1.67 12.33
C VAL A 412 -7.86 1.78 12.44
N ALA A 413 -8.55 0.67 12.73
CA ALA A 413 -10.00 0.68 12.95
C ALA A 413 -10.41 1.55 14.15
N GLU A 414 -9.61 1.56 15.23
CA GLU A 414 -9.84 2.44 16.38
C GLU A 414 -9.76 3.91 15.97
N LEU A 415 -8.68 4.30 15.29
CA LEU A 415 -8.50 5.68 14.82
C LEU A 415 -9.62 6.11 13.85
N LEU A 416 -10.05 5.20 12.97
CA LEU A 416 -11.14 5.47 12.04
C LEU A 416 -12.48 5.60 12.78
N TYR A 417 -12.79 4.71 13.71
CA TYR A 417 -14.02 4.77 14.52
C TYR A 417 -14.11 6.09 15.28
N ASP A 418 -13.03 6.48 15.98
CA ASP A 418 -12.99 7.72 16.75
C ASP A 418 -13.22 8.93 15.85
N TYR A 419 -12.59 8.95 14.66
CA TYR A 419 -12.77 10.04 13.71
C TYR A 419 -14.21 10.09 13.14
N LEU A 420 -14.77 8.97 12.74
CA LEU A 420 -16.16 8.93 12.25
C LEU A 420 -17.16 9.37 13.33
N LYS A 421 -16.89 9.04 14.59
CA LYS A 421 -17.68 9.50 15.74
C LYS A 421 -17.54 11.01 15.94
N GLU A 422 -16.33 11.57 15.87
CA GLU A 422 -16.11 13.02 15.91
C GLU A 422 -16.87 13.74 14.79
N ILE A 423 -16.85 13.21 13.55
CA ILE A 423 -17.58 13.77 12.41
C ILE A 423 -19.09 13.83 12.69
N LYS A 424 -19.68 12.76 13.24
CA LYS A 424 -21.10 12.75 13.60
C LYS A 424 -21.44 13.92 14.53
N TYR A 425 -20.62 14.16 15.56
CA TYR A 425 -20.89 15.20 16.57
C TYR A 425 -20.46 16.62 16.16
N SER A 426 -19.58 16.76 15.16
CA SER A 426 -19.17 18.08 14.65
C SER A 426 -20.25 18.73 13.77
N CYS A 427 -21.19 17.97 13.28
CA CYS A 427 -22.29 18.43 12.41
C CYS A 427 -23.60 18.67 13.15
N ASN A 428 -23.63 18.42 14.46
CA ASN A 428 -24.74 18.72 15.37
C ASN A 428 -24.52 20.08 16.02
#